data_89d54768b27dc7b64e9ac55951a1a30d
#
_entry.id   89d54768b27dc7b64e9ac55951a1a30d
#
_cell.length_a   1.000
_cell.length_b   1.000
_cell.length_c   1.000
_cell.angle_alpha   90.00
_cell.angle_beta   90.00
_cell.angle_gamma   90.00
#
_symmetry.space_group_name_H-M   'P 1'
#
loop_
_entity.id
_entity.type
_entity.pdbx_description
1 polymer ?
#
loop_
_entity_poly.entity_id
_entity_poly.type
_entity_poly.pdbx_seq_one_letter_code
_entity_poly.pdbx_strand_id
1 'polypeptide(L)'
;MAAAEFASPPGKDRSFSAFLKSLPDVLVARDFLRVVDAIASATKKERAVVVMLGGHIVKTGLAPLLIDLMNRGVITHLAMNGSAAIHDYEIARFGATSEDVARGLVDGTFGMAEETGRGMNEAFTMGMQSGWGMGEALACALEETSLSNPELSVLLSAQRLGIPCTV
;
A
#
# COMPACT_ATOMS: atom_id res chain seq x y z
N MET A 1 18.86 28.02 12.45
CA MET A 1 19.51 26.72 12.13
C MET A 1 20.89 26.73 12.76
N ALA A 2 21.18 25.76 13.63
CA ALA A 2 22.52 25.63 14.26
C ALA A 2 23.46 24.85 13.34
N ALA A 3 24.79 25.09 13.45
CA ALA A 3 25.77 24.37 12.63
C ALA A 3 25.75 22.85 12.85
N ALA A 4 25.30 22.39 14.01
CA ALA A 4 25.12 20.96 14.31
C ALA A 4 24.00 20.28 13.53
N GLU A 5 23.11 21.09 12.91
CA GLU A 5 21.98 20.58 12.10
C GLU A 5 22.35 20.39 10.62
N PHE A 6 23.57 20.74 10.22
CA PHE A 6 24.01 20.62 8.83
C PHE A 6 24.28 19.17 8.46
N ALA A 7 24.12 18.87 7.16
CA ALA A 7 24.52 17.59 6.60
C ALA A 7 26.03 17.34 6.77
N SER A 8 26.38 16.07 6.94
CA SER A 8 27.78 15.63 6.95
C SER A 8 28.17 15.06 5.58
N PRO A 9 29.41 15.24 5.12
CA PRO A 9 29.89 14.54 3.93
C PRO A 9 29.83 13.02 4.13
N PRO A 10 29.55 12.24 3.06
CA PRO A 10 29.58 10.79 3.17
C PRO A 10 30.97 10.31 3.62
N GLY A 11 30.99 9.50 4.69
CA GLY A 11 32.19 8.87 5.21
C GLY A 11 32.68 7.69 4.35
N LYS A 12 33.54 6.85 4.95
CA LYS A 12 34.00 5.60 4.33
C LYS A 12 32.89 4.55 4.24
N ASP A 13 31.99 4.55 5.22
CA ASP A 13 30.79 3.68 5.22
C ASP A 13 29.80 4.18 4.15
N ARG A 14 29.52 3.32 3.18
CA ARG A 14 28.59 3.57 2.06
C ARG A 14 27.24 2.88 2.26
N SER A 15 26.93 2.43 3.47
CA SER A 15 25.63 1.85 3.77
C SER A 15 24.52 2.88 3.68
N PHE A 16 23.29 2.41 3.41
CA PHE A 16 22.10 3.26 3.41
C PHE A 16 21.87 3.91 4.80
N SER A 17 22.19 3.19 5.88
CA SER A 17 22.13 3.73 7.25
C SER A 17 23.08 4.92 7.44
N ALA A 18 24.31 4.82 6.93
CA ALA A 18 25.27 5.92 6.99
C ALA A 18 24.81 7.12 6.15
N PHE A 19 24.23 6.87 4.98
CA PHE A 19 23.62 7.92 4.16
C PHE A 19 22.50 8.64 4.91
N LEU A 20 21.54 7.93 5.51
CA LEU A 20 20.46 8.54 6.27
C LEU A 20 20.96 9.40 7.44
N LYS A 21 22.00 8.92 8.15
CA LYS A 21 22.62 9.67 9.26
C LYS A 21 23.40 10.90 8.81
N SER A 22 23.79 10.99 7.55
CA SER A 22 24.49 12.14 6.98
C SER A 22 23.57 13.27 6.55
N LEU A 23 22.25 13.04 6.48
CA LEU A 23 21.27 14.05 6.12
C LEU A 23 21.22 15.18 7.17
N PRO A 24 20.85 16.41 6.76
CA PRO A 24 20.72 17.51 7.70
C PRO A 24 19.55 17.28 8.68
N ASP A 25 19.72 17.62 9.94
CA ASP A 25 18.67 17.51 10.96
C ASP A 25 17.69 18.69 10.91
N VAL A 26 17.06 18.88 9.75
CA VAL A 26 16.13 19.98 9.48
C VAL A 26 14.94 19.51 8.63
N LEU A 27 13.82 20.21 8.77
CA LEU A 27 12.64 20.02 7.93
C LEU A 27 12.24 18.53 7.78
N VAL A 28 11.95 18.13 6.55
CA VAL A 28 11.47 16.77 6.21
C VAL A 28 12.51 15.68 6.57
N ALA A 29 13.81 15.97 6.49
CA ALA A 29 14.85 14.97 6.84
C ALA A 29 14.76 14.59 8.33
N ARG A 30 14.58 15.56 9.22
CA ARG A 30 14.35 15.34 10.65
C ARG A 30 13.07 14.52 10.89
N ASP A 31 11.98 14.93 10.26
CA ASP A 31 10.68 14.25 10.45
C ASP A 31 10.70 12.83 9.89
N PHE A 32 11.39 12.61 8.76
CA PHE A 32 11.57 11.29 8.19
C PHE A 32 12.25 10.32 9.17
N LEU A 33 13.37 10.73 9.77
CA LEU A 33 14.08 9.88 10.73
C LEU A 33 13.23 9.61 11.97
N ARG A 34 12.47 10.59 12.46
CA ARG A 34 11.54 10.39 13.58
C ARG A 34 10.45 9.39 13.27
N VAL A 35 9.90 9.41 12.04
CA VAL A 35 8.90 8.43 11.59
C VAL A 35 9.51 7.02 11.53
N VAL A 36 10.73 6.89 10.97
CA VAL A 36 11.45 5.61 10.92
C VAL A 36 11.66 5.05 12.33
N ASP A 37 12.13 5.87 13.27
CA ASP A 37 12.36 5.46 14.66
C ASP A 37 11.06 5.11 15.38
N ALA A 38 9.97 5.84 15.11
CA ALA A 38 8.67 5.55 15.69
C ALA A 38 8.13 4.19 15.22
N ILE A 39 8.21 3.89 13.92
CA ILE A 39 7.81 2.60 13.36
C ILE A 39 8.67 1.47 13.95
N ALA A 40 9.99 1.62 13.96
CA ALA A 40 10.90 0.63 14.50
C ALA A 40 10.65 0.38 16.01
N SER A 41 10.37 1.44 16.77
CA SER A 41 10.00 1.33 18.19
C SER A 41 8.66 0.64 18.40
N ALA A 42 7.66 0.97 17.59
CA ALA A 42 6.34 0.34 17.64
C ALA A 42 6.44 -1.16 17.36
N THR A 43 7.14 -1.54 16.30
CA THR A 43 7.37 -2.95 15.94
C THR A 43 8.07 -3.72 17.07
N LYS A 44 9.15 -3.17 17.65
CA LYS A 44 9.86 -3.81 18.77
C LYS A 44 9.01 -3.98 20.03
N LYS A 45 8.01 -3.14 20.22
CA LYS A 45 7.09 -3.16 21.37
C LYS A 45 5.77 -3.86 21.05
N GLU A 46 5.67 -4.52 19.91
CA GLU A 46 4.46 -5.19 19.43
C GLU A 46 3.23 -4.26 19.44
N ARG A 47 3.45 -2.99 19.07
CA ARG A 47 2.39 -1.99 18.93
C ARG A 47 1.92 -1.92 17.50
N ALA A 48 0.65 -1.55 17.32
CA ALA A 48 0.05 -1.41 16.00
C ALA A 48 0.78 -0.37 15.15
N VAL A 49 1.04 -0.73 13.90
CA VAL A 49 1.46 0.17 12.83
C VAL A 49 0.40 0.11 11.75
N VAL A 50 -0.37 1.19 11.65
CA VAL A 50 -1.45 1.34 10.67
C VAL A 50 -0.93 2.14 9.49
N VAL A 51 -0.98 1.57 8.29
CA VAL A 51 -0.61 2.28 7.06
C VAL A 51 -1.87 2.69 6.32
N MET A 52 -2.06 4.00 6.17
CA MET A 52 -3.15 4.58 5.40
C MET A 52 -2.64 4.98 4.02
N LEU A 53 -3.24 4.45 2.95
CA LEU A 53 -2.72 4.66 1.60
C LEU A 53 -3.82 4.96 0.58
N GLY A 54 -3.44 5.72 -0.43
CA GLY A 54 -4.26 6.01 -1.60
C GLY A 54 -3.77 5.29 -2.85
N GLY A 55 -4.52 5.42 -3.95
CA GLY A 55 -4.27 4.70 -5.20
C GLY A 55 -2.87 4.87 -5.80
N HIS A 56 -2.23 6.02 -5.61
CA HIS A 56 -0.88 6.26 -6.14
C HIS A 56 0.17 5.30 -5.60
N ILE A 57 0.07 4.87 -4.34
CA ILE A 57 1.02 3.92 -3.75
C ILE A 57 1.01 2.60 -4.52
N VAL A 58 -0.16 2.09 -4.85
CA VAL A 58 -0.30 0.86 -5.65
C VAL A 58 0.08 1.12 -7.10
N LYS A 59 -0.47 2.19 -7.71
CA LYS A 59 -0.26 2.51 -9.13
C LYS A 59 1.20 2.79 -9.49
N THR A 60 2.00 3.31 -8.57
CA THR A 60 3.43 3.56 -8.77
C THR A 60 4.33 2.35 -8.43
N GLY A 61 3.74 1.19 -8.13
CA GLY A 61 4.47 -0.07 -7.99
C GLY A 61 5.10 -0.30 -6.62
N LEU A 62 4.59 0.32 -5.55
CA LEU A 62 5.12 0.16 -4.19
C LEU A 62 4.48 -1.02 -3.42
N ALA A 63 3.53 -1.74 -4.01
CA ALA A 63 2.88 -2.88 -3.38
C ALA A 63 3.87 -3.94 -2.84
N PRO A 64 4.91 -4.37 -3.58
CA PRO A 64 5.87 -5.34 -3.06
C PRO A 64 6.58 -4.91 -1.78
N LEU A 65 6.82 -3.60 -1.59
CA LEU A 65 7.44 -3.08 -0.37
C LEU A 65 6.48 -3.15 0.83
N LEU A 66 5.20 -2.86 0.61
CA LEU A 66 4.18 -3.01 1.65
C LEU A 66 4.01 -4.48 2.04
N ILE A 67 4.00 -5.38 1.07
CA ILE A 67 3.89 -6.82 1.27
C ILE A 67 5.09 -7.34 2.06
N ASP A 68 6.32 -6.91 1.75
CA ASP A 68 7.52 -7.27 2.54
C ASP A 68 7.39 -6.80 4.00
N LEU A 69 6.94 -5.56 4.22
CA LEU A 69 6.75 -5.03 5.56
C LEU A 69 5.63 -5.76 6.35
N MET A 70 4.58 -6.21 5.67
CA MET A 70 3.55 -7.07 6.28
C MET A 70 4.12 -8.44 6.65
N ASN A 71 4.84 -9.09 5.74
CA ASN A 71 5.48 -10.39 6.00
C ASN A 71 6.48 -10.34 7.16
N ARG A 72 7.12 -9.20 7.38
CA ARG A 72 8.05 -8.96 8.49
C ARG A 72 7.36 -8.54 9.78
N GLY A 73 6.04 -8.46 9.81
CA GLY A 73 5.26 -8.05 10.97
C GLY A 73 5.43 -6.57 11.36
N VAL A 74 5.89 -5.74 10.44
CA VAL A 74 6.03 -4.29 10.66
C VAL A 74 4.67 -3.61 10.51
N ILE A 75 3.94 -3.90 9.43
CA ILE A 75 2.58 -3.40 9.20
C ILE A 75 1.59 -4.37 9.81
N THR A 76 0.71 -3.86 10.67
CA THR A 76 -0.29 -4.66 11.39
C THR A 76 -1.72 -4.35 10.97
N HIS A 77 -1.94 -3.29 10.21
CA HIS A 77 -3.24 -2.89 9.66
C HIS A 77 -3.03 -2.03 8.42
N LEU A 78 -3.88 -2.23 7.42
CA LEU A 78 -3.96 -1.38 6.25
C LEU A 78 -5.30 -0.64 6.21
N ALA A 79 -5.27 0.62 5.81
CA ALA A 79 -6.47 1.39 5.50
C ALA A 79 -6.31 2.00 4.09
N MET A 80 -7.19 1.62 3.20
CA MET A 80 -7.18 2.06 1.81
C MET A 80 -8.35 2.98 1.52
N ASN A 81 -8.19 3.87 0.56
CA ASN A 81 -9.36 4.48 -0.10
C ASN A 81 -9.78 3.62 -1.31
N GLY A 82 -10.97 3.88 -1.86
CA GLY A 82 -11.50 3.13 -2.99
C GLY A 82 -10.54 3.08 -4.20
N SER A 83 -9.79 4.16 -4.47
CA SER A 83 -8.81 4.18 -5.57
C SER A 83 -7.66 3.18 -5.37
N ALA A 84 -7.18 3.01 -4.14
CA ALA A 84 -6.14 2.02 -3.84
C ALA A 84 -6.68 0.60 -4.01
N ALA A 85 -7.88 0.34 -3.52
CA ALA A 85 -8.53 -0.96 -3.66
C ALA A 85 -8.83 -1.31 -5.12
N ILE A 86 -9.28 -0.35 -5.94
CA ILE A 86 -9.51 -0.51 -7.39
C ILE A 86 -8.20 -0.93 -8.07
N HIS A 87 -7.12 -0.18 -7.87
CA HIS A 87 -5.85 -0.49 -8.53
C HIS A 87 -5.25 -1.81 -8.07
N ASP A 88 -5.37 -2.15 -6.79
CA ASP A 88 -4.90 -3.44 -6.28
C ASP A 88 -5.68 -4.60 -6.90
N TYR A 89 -7.02 -4.48 -6.94
CA TYR A 89 -7.91 -5.45 -7.56
C TYR A 89 -7.59 -5.66 -9.05
N GLU A 90 -7.42 -4.57 -9.80
CA GLU A 90 -7.12 -4.60 -11.23
C GLU A 90 -5.77 -5.24 -11.53
N ILE A 91 -4.71 -4.84 -10.81
CA ILE A 91 -3.36 -5.42 -10.98
C ILE A 91 -3.37 -6.91 -10.66
N ALA A 92 -4.02 -7.31 -9.57
CA ALA A 92 -4.12 -8.71 -9.19
C ALA A 92 -4.83 -9.54 -10.25
N ARG A 93 -5.97 -9.05 -10.74
CA ARG A 93 -6.87 -9.80 -11.62
C ARG A 93 -6.46 -9.73 -13.09
N PHE A 94 -6.11 -8.55 -13.58
CA PHE A 94 -5.89 -8.30 -15.01
C PHE A 94 -4.41 -8.04 -15.36
N GLY A 95 -3.55 -7.82 -14.38
CA GLY A 95 -2.13 -7.56 -14.59
C GLY A 95 -1.77 -6.11 -14.90
N ALA A 96 -2.77 -5.23 -15.01
CA ALA A 96 -2.60 -3.81 -15.28
C ALA A 96 -3.78 -3.02 -14.71
N THR A 97 -3.60 -1.73 -14.48
CA THR A 97 -4.73 -0.82 -14.23
C THR A 97 -5.53 -0.66 -15.53
N SER A 98 -6.86 -0.74 -15.46
CA SER A 98 -7.73 -0.91 -16.62
C SER A 98 -7.81 0.30 -17.55
N GLU A 99 -7.30 1.49 -17.17
CA GLU A 99 -7.60 2.71 -17.89
C GLU A 99 -6.38 3.53 -18.29
N ASP A 100 -6.34 3.90 -19.59
CA ASP A 100 -5.58 5.04 -20.06
C ASP A 100 -6.36 6.33 -19.76
N VAL A 101 -6.00 7.01 -18.69
CA VAL A 101 -6.70 8.21 -18.20
C VAL A 101 -6.77 9.31 -19.27
N ALA A 102 -5.68 9.53 -20.02
CA ALA A 102 -5.61 10.58 -21.03
C ALA A 102 -6.62 10.32 -22.14
N ARG A 103 -6.71 9.10 -22.61
CA ARG A 103 -7.68 8.69 -23.64
C ARG A 103 -9.10 8.69 -23.09
N GLY A 104 -9.34 8.09 -21.93
CA GLY A 104 -10.65 7.96 -21.33
C GLY A 104 -11.31 9.30 -20.98
N LEU A 105 -10.50 10.34 -20.69
CA LEU A 105 -11.01 11.71 -20.50
C LEU A 105 -11.46 12.34 -21.81
N VAL A 106 -10.87 11.99 -22.96
CA VAL A 106 -11.25 12.55 -24.26
C VAL A 106 -12.55 11.95 -24.77
N ASP A 107 -12.73 10.64 -24.64
CA ASP A 107 -13.91 9.92 -25.15
C ASP A 107 -15.02 9.71 -24.10
N GLY A 108 -14.79 10.13 -22.85
CA GLY A 108 -15.76 10.03 -21.75
C GLY A 108 -15.88 8.64 -21.13
N THR A 109 -14.97 7.72 -21.40
CA THR A 109 -14.99 6.35 -20.88
C THR A 109 -14.23 6.19 -19.54
N PHE A 110 -13.59 7.24 -19.03
CA PHE A 110 -12.88 7.20 -17.76
C PHE A 110 -13.79 6.79 -16.59
N GLY A 111 -13.39 5.80 -15.83
CA GLY A 111 -14.17 5.24 -14.71
C GLY A 111 -15.24 4.24 -15.12
N MET A 112 -15.27 3.79 -16.38
CA MET A 112 -16.32 2.93 -16.93
C MET A 112 -15.88 1.48 -17.17
N ALA A 113 -14.81 1.01 -16.48
CA ALA A 113 -14.35 -0.38 -16.57
C ALA A 113 -15.39 -1.32 -15.95
N GLU A 114 -16.21 -1.97 -16.78
CA GLU A 114 -17.33 -2.81 -16.34
C GLU A 114 -16.86 -3.99 -15.50
N GLU A 115 -15.78 -4.64 -15.90
CA GLU A 115 -15.22 -5.81 -15.23
C GLU A 115 -14.76 -5.50 -13.80
N THR A 116 -14.16 -4.34 -13.60
CA THR A 116 -13.75 -3.84 -12.29
C THR A 116 -14.96 -3.48 -11.45
N GLY A 117 -15.86 -2.65 -11.99
CA GLY A 117 -17.07 -2.20 -11.28
C GLY A 117 -17.97 -3.34 -10.88
N ARG A 118 -18.25 -4.27 -11.80
CA ARG A 118 -19.09 -5.44 -11.54
C ARG A 118 -18.45 -6.34 -10.48
N GLY A 119 -17.20 -6.75 -10.68
CA GLY A 119 -16.55 -7.69 -9.79
C GLY A 119 -16.39 -7.17 -8.37
N MET A 120 -16.08 -5.88 -8.20
CA MET A 120 -16.01 -5.27 -6.87
C MET A 120 -17.38 -5.15 -6.21
N ASN A 121 -18.43 -4.76 -6.95
CA ASN A 121 -19.79 -4.68 -6.40
C ASN A 121 -20.35 -6.06 -6.01
N GLU A 122 -20.06 -7.10 -6.78
CA GLU A 122 -20.42 -8.48 -6.43
C GLU A 122 -19.71 -8.92 -5.14
N ALA A 123 -18.41 -8.62 -5.00
CA ALA A 123 -17.65 -8.88 -3.78
C ALA A 123 -18.25 -8.17 -2.56
N PHE A 124 -18.59 -6.89 -2.68
CA PHE A 124 -19.21 -6.14 -1.60
C PHE A 124 -20.60 -6.70 -1.22
N THR A 125 -21.40 -7.12 -2.20
CA THR A 125 -22.71 -7.74 -1.95
C THR A 125 -22.55 -9.05 -1.18
N MET A 126 -21.60 -9.88 -1.56
CA MET A 126 -21.26 -11.11 -0.85
C MET A 126 -20.76 -10.80 0.57
N GLY A 127 -19.89 -9.81 0.73
CA GLY A 127 -19.38 -9.37 2.01
C GLY A 127 -20.48 -8.92 2.97
N MET A 128 -21.45 -8.14 2.48
CA MET A 128 -22.61 -7.73 3.27
C MET A 128 -23.42 -8.94 3.80
N GLN A 129 -23.60 -9.97 2.97
CA GLN A 129 -24.33 -11.19 3.35
C GLN A 129 -23.55 -12.02 4.38
N SER A 130 -22.21 -11.98 4.31
CA SER A 130 -21.30 -12.74 5.18
C SER A 130 -20.87 -11.98 6.44
N GLY A 131 -21.22 -10.70 6.58
CA GLY A 131 -20.81 -9.85 7.67
C GLY A 131 -19.34 -9.40 7.59
N TRP A 132 -18.76 -9.42 6.40
CA TRP A 132 -17.36 -9.02 6.16
C TRP A 132 -17.25 -7.52 5.86
N GLY A 133 -16.10 -6.94 6.20
CA GLY A 133 -15.72 -5.61 5.74
C GLY A 133 -15.36 -5.61 4.25
N MET A 134 -15.36 -4.41 3.63
CA MET A 134 -15.09 -4.28 2.19
C MET A 134 -13.72 -4.83 1.77
N GLY A 135 -12.69 -4.61 2.58
CA GLY A 135 -11.35 -5.13 2.30
C GLY A 135 -11.28 -6.65 2.33
N GLU A 136 -11.89 -7.27 3.32
CA GLU A 136 -12.01 -8.73 3.45
C GLU A 136 -12.82 -9.31 2.28
N ALA A 137 -13.95 -8.71 1.94
CA ALA A 137 -14.80 -9.14 0.84
C ALA A 137 -14.05 -9.13 -0.50
N LEU A 138 -13.28 -8.07 -0.78
CA LEU A 138 -12.46 -8.00 -1.99
C LEU A 138 -11.35 -9.05 -2.01
N ALA A 139 -10.68 -9.26 -0.89
CA ALA A 139 -9.63 -10.26 -0.81
C ALA A 139 -10.18 -11.69 -1.00
N CYS A 140 -11.32 -12.02 -0.38
CA CYS A 140 -12.00 -13.30 -0.57
C CYS A 140 -12.42 -13.49 -2.04
N ALA A 141 -13.02 -12.48 -2.67
CA ALA A 141 -13.40 -12.56 -4.08
C ALA A 141 -12.20 -12.74 -5.02
N LEU A 142 -11.06 -12.12 -4.70
CA LEU A 142 -9.82 -12.35 -5.44
C LEU A 142 -9.33 -13.80 -5.30
N GLU A 143 -9.40 -14.40 -4.12
CA GLU A 143 -8.97 -15.80 -3.92
C GLU A 143 -9.80 -16.81 -4.72
N GLU A 144 -11.06 -16.51 -5.00
CA GLU A 144 -11.98 -17.37 -5.75
C GLU A 144 -11.87 -17.22 -7.27
N THR A 145 -11.05 -16.28 -7.77
CA THR A 145 -10.93 -15.99 -9.19
C THR A 145 -9.55 -16.33 -9.75
N SER A 146 -9.47 -16.45 -11.08
CA SER A 146 -8.19 -16.54 -11.77
C SER A 146 -7.46 -15.19 -11.72
N LEU A 147 -6.22 -15.20 -11.25
CA LEU A 147 -5.41 -14.01 -11.05
C LEU A 147 -4.20 -13.99 -11.98
N SER A 148 -3.85 -12.80 -12.45
CA SER A 148 -2.64 -12.57 -13.26
C SER A 148 -1.40 -12.38 -12.39
N ASN A 149 -1.51 -11.60 -11.30
CA ASN A 149 -0.39 -11.28 -10.42
C ASN A 149 -0.83 -11.27 -8.94
N PRO A 150 -1.17 -12.44 -8.37
CA PRO A 150 -1.62 -12.52 -6.98
C PRO A 150 -0.57 -12.04 -5.97
N GLU A 151 0.71 -12.17 -6.29
CA GLU A 151 1.84 -11.76 -5.46
C GLU A 151 2.01 -10.23 -5.36
N LEU A 152 1.35 -9.47 -6.23
CA LEU A 152 1.36 -8.00 -6.22
C LEU A 152 0.17 -7.41 -5.47
N SER A 153 -0.83 -8.22 -5.07
CA SER A 153 -1.99 -7.73 -4.34
C SER A 153 -1.69 -7.54 -2.86
N VAL A 154 -1.86 -6.30 -2.42
CA VAL A 154 -1.76 -5.92 -1.00
C VAL A 154 -2.97 -6.43 -0.23
N LEU A 155 -4.18 -6.38 -0.82
CA LEU A 155 -5.42 -6.93 -0.25
C LEU A 155 -5.30 -8.42 0.03
N LEU A 156 -4.89 -9.17 -0.99
CA LEU A 156 -4.75 -10.62 -0.91
C LEU A 156 -3.66 -11.04 0.08
N SER A 157 -2.53 -10.33 0.06
CA SER A 157 -1.43 -10.58 0.99
C SER A 157 -1.84 -10.28 2.44
N ALA A 158 -2.57 -9.19 2.68
CA ALA A 158 -3.09 -8.87 4.00
C ALA A 158 -4.03 -9.97 4.51
N GLN A 159 -4.98 -10.43 3.70
CA GLN A 159 -5.89 -11.52 4.03
C GLN A 159 -5.13 -12.81 4.42
N ARG A 160 -4.17 -13.22 3.61
CA ARG A 160 -3.35 -14.43 3.86
C ARG A 160 -2.52 -14.36 5.13
N LEU A 161 -2.12 -13.17 5.54
CA LEU A 161 -1.37 -12.90 6.76
C LEU A 161 -2.26 -12.63 7.98
N GLY A 162 -3.59 -12.60 7.82
CA GLY A 162 -4.53 -12.24 8.89
C GLY A 162 -4.41 -10.78 9.33
N ILE A 163 -3.91 -9.90 8.45
CA ILE A 163 -3.79 -8.47 8.71
C ILE A 163 -5.07 -7.77 8.27
N PRO A 164 -5.77 -7.05 9.17
CA PRO A 164 -6.96 -6.31 8.79
C PRO A 164 -6.68 -5.28 7.70
N CYS A 165 -7.52 -5.26 6.67
CA CYS A 165 -7.50 -4.24 5.63
C CYS A 165 -8.89 -3.59 5.52
N THR A 166 -8.97 -2.29 5.80
CA THR A 166 -10.19 -1.50 5.64
C THR A 166 -10.16 -0.70 4.34
N VAL A 167 -11.32 -0.60 3.67
CA VAL A 167 -11.52 0.18 2.44
C VAL A 167 -12.64 1.18 2.67
#